data_b1b0f04e420aed7e0e3ceee5aa388115
#
_entry.id   b1b0f04e420aed7e0e3ceee5aa388115
#
_cell.length_a   1.000
_cell.length_b   1.000
_cell.length_c   1.000
_cell.angle_alpha   90.00
_cell.angle_beta   90.00
_cell.angle_gamma   90.00
#
_symmetry.space_group_name_H-M   'P 1'
#
loop_
_entity.id
_entity.type
_entity.pdbx_description
1 polymer ?
#
loop_
_entity_poly.entity_id
_entity_poly.type
_entity_poly.pdbx_seq_one_letter_code
_entity_poly.pdbx_strand_id
1 'polypeptide(L)'
;MVLSFLFSCFSGCSKPSGQPPAGQSSLDASSGDLGNGWQPEGMMELAYAENFHVAYYPDGFAFITISDGSRYLLVPEGRQAPSGIDTGITVLQQPLNRIYLAATAVMCLFDALDSLEHIGLSGTKADGWYIPNAKAAMENGSILYAGKYNAPDYELIMAHSCDLAIESTMIYHTPEVKEKLEDIGIPVLVDQSSREPHPLGRTEWIKLYGLLMGKEAEAKKLFDQQAGYIQEISKSENTGKTVAFFYISSSGYAVARKSGDYVTKMIALAGGNYIFQNLGDPENAMSTVPLEMEQFYAQAKDADYIIYNSTIEGEISSLESLIQKNGLLKDFKAVRNGNVWCTEKNLFQETTQLGLMISDIHRMLTEDGLTKLNFLYRLE
;
A
#
# COMPACT_ATOMS: atom_id res chain seq x y z
N MET A 1 -22.13 60.95 -32.38
CA MET A 1 -22.13 59.66 -33.01
C MET A 1 -21.75 58.64 -31.96
N VAL A 2 -22.78 58.10 -31.32
CA VAL A 2 -22.68 57.25 -30.13
C VAL A 2 -23.04 55.83 -30.57
N LEU A 3 -22.11 54.89 -30.38
CA LEU A 3 -22.31 53.48 -30.72
C LEU A 3 -22.58 52.72 -29.43
N SER A 4 -23.83 52.26 -29.27
CA SER A 4 -24.33 51.43 -28.18
C SER A 4 -23.93 49.97 -28.44
N PHE A 5 -23.27 49.30 -27.51
CA PHE A 5 -23.12 47.85 -27.50
C PHE A 5 -24.02 47.22 -26.47
N LEU A 6 -24.97 46.43 -26.93
CA LEU A 6 -25.86 45.59 -26.11
C LEU A 6 -25.09 44.36 -25.61
N PHE A 7 -25.07 44.16 -24.30
CA PHE A 7 -24.61 42.92 -23.66
C PHE A 7 -25.85 42.00 -23.46
N SER A 8 -25.84 40.85 -24.14
CA SER A 8 -26.79 39.78 -23.93
C SER A 8 -26.24 38.85 -22.85
N CYS A 9 -26.89 38.77 -21.69
CA CYS A 9 -26.67 37.77 -20.67
C CYS A 9 -27.31 36.45 -21.08
N PHE A 10 -26.50 35.42 -21.29
CA PHE A 10 -26.95 34.04 -21.33
C PHE A 10 -26.69 33.40 -19.96
N SER A 11 -27.76 33.14 -19.24
CA SER A 11 -27.76 32.31 -18.03
C SER A 11 -27.74 30.85 -18.47
N GLY A 12 -26.58 30.18 -18.33
CA GLY A 12 -26.44 28.73 -18.50
C GLY A 12 -26.41 28.07 -17.13
N CYS A 13 -27.49 27.38 -16.74
CA CYS A 13 -27.49 26.43 -15.64
C CYS A 13 -26.69 25.19 -16.03
N SER A 14 -25.51 25.01 -15.48
CA SER A 14 -24.76 23.74 -15.54
C SER A 14 -24.99 22.95 -14.24
N LYS A 15 -25.53 21.74 -14.41
CA LYS A 15 -25.62 20.71 -13.37
C LYS A 15 -24.20 20.25 -12.97
N PRO A 16 -23.95 19.93 -11.70
CA PRO A 16 -22.70 19.28 -11.32
C PRO A 16 -22.76 17.78 -11.68
N SER A 17 -22.08 17.38 -12.71
CA SER A 17 -21.77 15.97 -12.97
C SER A 17 -20.45 15.67 -12.26
N GLY A 18 -20.53 15.07 -11.09
CA GLY A 18 -19.39 14.50 -10.40
C GLY A 18 -18.98 13.17 -11.03
N GLN A 19 -18.15 13.23 -12.08
CA GLN A 19 -17.25 12.14 -12.47
C GLN A 19 -15.86 12.57 -12.06
N PRO A 20 -15.07 11.68 -11.38
CA PRO A 20 -13.67 11.96 -11.14
C PRO A 20 -12.95 12.07 -12.49
N PRO A 21 -11.94 12.94 -12.63
CA PRO A 21 -11.16 13.03 -13.86
C PRO A 21 -10.44 11.71 -14.06
N ALA A 22 -10.65 11.07 -15.20
CA ALA A 22 -9.82 9.99 -15.68
C ALA A 22 -8.43 10.60 -15.94
N GLY A 23 -7.52 10.47 -14.99
CA GLY A 23 -6.11 10.74 -15.17
C GLY A 23 -5.59 9.70 -16.16
N GLN A 24 -5.31 10.13 -17.39
CA GLN A 24 -4.51 9.34 -18.32
C GLN A 24 -3.09 9.30 -17.75
N SER A 25 -2.74 8.18 -17.09
CA SER A 25 -1.34 7.88 -16.81
C SER A 25 -0.63 7.65 -18.14
N SER A 26 0.44 8.40 -18.37
CA SER A 26 1.28 8.32 -19.57
C SER A 26 2.28 7.14 -19.53
N LEU A 27 1.93 6.06 -18.91
CA LEU A 27 2.53 4.77 -19.22
C LEU A 27 1.84 4.33 -20.50
N ASP A 28 2.57 4.38 -21.63
CA ASP A 28 2.10 3.72 -22.83
C ASP A 28 1.73 2.29 -22.46
N ALA A 29 0.42 2.05 -22.34
CA ALA A 29 -0.14 0.70 -22.35
C ALA A 29 0.05 0.15 -23.77
N SER A 30 1.29 0.22 -24.28
CA SER A 30 1.66 -0.49 -25.47
C SER A 30 1.46 -1.96 -25.13
N SER A 31 0.34 -2.51 -25.62
CA SER A 31 0.18 -3.94 -25.80
C SER A 31 1.54 -4.45 -26.24
N GLY A 32 2.28 -5.11 -25.34
CA GLY A 32 3.60 -5.62 -25.67
C GLY A 32 3.43 -6.41 -26.94
N ASP A 33 4.16 -6.08 -27.98
CA ASP A 33 4.17 -6.92 -29.17
C ASP A 33 4.75 -8.27 -28.75
N LEU A 34 3.85 -9.20 -28.42
CA LEU A 34 4.21 -10.58 -28.09
C LEU A 34 4.70 -11.34 -29.32
N GLY A 35 4.86 -10.64 -30.47
CA GLY A 35 5.14 -11.29 -31.73
C GLY A 35 3.90 -12.01 -32.28
N ASN A 36 4.00 -12.54 -33.49
CA ASN A 36 2.97 -13.41 -34.10
C ASN A 36 1.57 -12.82 -34.26
N GLY A 37 1.40 -11.48 -34.21
CA GLY A 37 0.09 -10.83 -34.42
C GLY A 37 -0.90 -11.01 -33.26
N TRP A 38 -0.45 -11.34 -32.08
CA TRP A 38 -1.28 -11.42 -30.88
C TRP A 38 -1.85 -10.04 -30.54
N GLN A 39 -3.17 -9.98 -30.34
CA GLN A 39 -3.88 -8.77 -29.94
C GLN A 39 -4.52 -8.99 -28.57
N PRO A 40 -4.49 -8.01 -27.68
CA PRO A 40 -5.18 -8.12 -26.39
C PRO A 40 -6.69 -8.15 -26.58
N GLU A 41 -7.37 -8.97 -25.77
CA GLU A 41 -8.84 -9.05 -25.73
C GLU A 41 -9.44 -8.03 -24.75
N GLY A 42 -8.64 -7.52 -23.82
CA GLY A 42 -9.05 -6.55 -22.79
C GLY A 42 -7.92 -6.15 -21.87
N MET A 43 -8.24 -5.25 -20.96
CA MET A 43 -7.33 -4.75 -19.91
C MET A 43 -7.95 -4.99 -18.55
N MET A 44 -7.12 -5.25 -17.53
CA MET A 44 -7.57 -5.23 -16.15
C MET A 44 -8.07 -3.84 -15.78
N GLU A 45 -9.29 -3.75 -15.25
CA GLU A 45 -9.84 -2.49 -14.77
C GLU A 45 -9.21 -2.11 -13.44
N LEU A 46 -8.50 -0.97 -13.43
CA LEU A 46 -7.89 -0.38 -12.24
C LEU A 46 -8.53 0.98 -11.97
N ALA A 47 -8.90 1.22 -10.70
CA ALA A 47 -9.55 2.46 -10.29
C ALA A 47 -8.57 3.44 -9.63
N TYR A 48 -7.51 2.95 -9.00
CA TYR A 48 -6.58 3.73 -8.19
C TYR A 48 -5.10 3.35 -8.38
N ALA A 49 -4.81 2.09 -8.73
CA ALA A 49 -3.43 1.66 -8.95
C ALA A 49 -2.89 2.22 -10.26
N GLU A 50 -1.68 2.77 -10.21
CA GLU A 50 -1.01 3.41 -11.34
C GLU A 50 0.34 2.73 -11.68
N ASN A 51 0.81 1.83 -10.81
CA ASN A 51 2.15 1.26 -10.93
C ASN A 51 2.19 -0.12 -11.56
N PHE A 52 1.06 -0.64 -12.02
CA PHE A 52 1.02 -1.83 -12.87
C PHE A 52 -0.14 -1.77 -13.87
N HIS A 53 -0.01 -2.53 -14.96
CA HIS A 53 -1.06 -2.73 -15.97
C HIS A 53 -1.08 -4.19 -16.38
N VAL A 54 -2.25 -4.70 -16.74
CA VAL A 54 -2.43 -6.06 -17.25
C VAL A 54 -3.28 -6.02 -18.52
N ALA A 55 -2.75 -6.60 -19.59
CA ALA A 55 -3.49 -6.88 -20.81
C ALA A 55 -3.79 -8.38 -20.90
N TYR A 56 -5.06 -8.74 -21.15
CA TYR A 56 -5.49 -10.11 -21.33
C TYR A 56 -5.41 -10.51 -22.80
N TYR A 57 -4.97 -11.75 -23.03
CA TYR A 57 -4.83 -12.32 -24.37
C TYR A 57 -5.61 -13.64 -24.48
N PRO A 58 -5.86 -14.13 -25.72
CA PRO A 58 -6.53 -15.40 -25.93
C PRO A 58 -5.92 -16.55 -25.12
N ASP A 59 -6.74 -17.57 -24.84
CA ASP A 59 -6.33 -18.78 -24.12
C ASP A 59 -5.86 -18.54 -22.68
N GLY A 60 -6.18 -17.39 -22.07
CA GLY A 60 -5.88 -17.06 -20.68
C GLY A 60 -4.50 -16.49 -20.43
N PHE A 61 -3.73 -16.17 -21.47
CA PHE A 61 -2.46 -15.47 -21.30
C PHE A 61 -2.68 -14.03 -20.79
N ALA A 62 -1.77 -13.53 -19.99
CA ALA A 62 -1.81 -12.14 -19.54
C ALA A 62 -0.41 -11.49 -19.64
N PHE A 63 -0.38 -10.26 -20.12
CA PHE A 63 0.83 -9.46 -20.18
C PHE A 63 0.79 -8.39 -19.10
N ILE A 64 1.80 -8.43 -18.21
CA ILE A 64 1.90 -7.56 -17.05
C ILE A 64 3.04 -6.59 -17.27
N THR A 65 2.77 -5.31 -17.06
CA THR A 65 3.78 -4.24 -17.10
C THR A 65 3.80 -3.54 -15.73
N ILE A 66 4.98 -3.38 -15.17
CA ILE A 66 5.20 -2.67 -13.91
C ILE A 66 5.86 -1.30 -14.21
N SER A 67 5.60 -0.30 -13.37
CA SER A 67 6.09 1.07 -13.56
C SER A 67 7.62 1.22 -13.53
N ASP A 68 8.35 0.21 -13.05
CA ASP A 68 9.81 0.16 -13.12
C ASP A 68 10.35 -0.29 -14.49
N GLY A 69 9.46 -0.58 -15.43
CA GLY A 69 9.77 -1.05 -16.79
C GLY A 69 9.83 -2.58 -16.90
N SER A 70 9.64 -3.32 -15.81
CA SER A 70 9.59 -4.78 -15.85
C SER A 70 8.35 -5.28 -16.60
N ARG A 71 8.52 -6.32 -17.41
CA ARG A 71 7.47 -6.91 -18.25
C ARG A 71 7.41 -8.41 -18.04
N TYR A 72 6.20 -8.93 -17.85
CA TYR A 72 5.99 -10.36 -17.62
C TYR A 72 4.91 -10.89 -18.54
N LEU A 73 5.12 -12.11 -19.05
CA LEU A 73 4.07 -12.89 -19.69
C LEU A 73 3.65 -14.01 -18.73
N LEU A 74 2.43 -13.92 -18.23
CA LEU A 74 1.82 -15.00 -17.46
C LEU A 74 1.28 -16.05 -18.43
N VAL A 75 1.79 -17.25 -18.31
CA VAL A 75 1.43 -18.42 -19.12
C VAL A 75 0.53 -19.35 -18.30
N PRO A 76 -0.70 -19.61 -18.73
CA PRO A 76 -1.63 -20.48 -18.00
C PRO A 76 -1.09 -21.90 -17.84
N GLU A 77 -1.57 -22.59 -16.82
CA GLU A 77 -1.29 -24.00 -16.62
C GLU A 77 -1.65 -24.83 -17.85
N GLY A 78 -0.74 -25.76 -18.24
CA GLY A 78 -0.92 -26.62 -19.41
C GLY A 78 -0.69 -25.95 -20.76
N ARG A 79 -0.37 -24.64 -20.79
CA ARG A 79 0.04 -23.90 -22.00
C ARG A 79 1.55 -23.75 -22.05
N GLN A 80 2.08 -23.48 -23.22
CA GLN A 80 3.50 -23.14 -23.43
C GLN A 80 3.61 -21.69 -23.89
N ALA A 81 4.70 -21.04 -23.45
CA ALA A 81 5.00 -19.70 -23.93
C ALA A 81 5.16 -19.69 -25.46
N PRO A 82 4.65 -18.67 -26.17
CA PRO A 82 4.83 -18.52 -27.60
C PRO A 82 6.34 -18.46 -27.96
N SER A 83 6.69 -18.96 -29.15
CA SER A 83 8.06 -18.80 -29.65
C SER A 83 8.33 -17.38 -30.12
N GLY A 84 9.55 -16.88 -29.91
CA GLY A 84 9.95 -15.56 -30.42
C GLY A 84 9.53 -14.37 -29.56
N ILE A 85 9.21 -14.62 -28.28
CA ILE A 85 8.97 -13.54 -27.29
C ILE A 85 10.24 -12.71 -27.15
N ASP A 86 10.11 -11.39 -27.01
CA ASP A 86 11.21 -10.46 -26.70
C ASP A 86 11.94 -10.94 -25.42
N THR A 87 13.26 -10.97 -25.49
CA THR A 87 14.14 -11.41 -24.39
C THR A 87 14.01 -10.52 -23.14
N GLY A 88 13.47 -9.32 -23.25
CA GLY A 88 13.16 -8.44 -22.15
C GLY A 88 11.83 -8.74 -21.45
N ILE A 89 11.10 -9.80 -21.83
CA ILE A 89 9.87 -10.25 -21.21
C ILE A 89 10.17 -11.49 -20.37
N THR A 90 9.91 -11.41 -19.07
CA THR A 90 10.05 -12.54 -18.15
C THR A 90 8.81 -13.43 -18.22
N VAL A 91 9.00 -14.72 -18.47
CA VAL A 91 7.88 -15.68 -18.50
C VAL A 91 7.60 -16.18 -17.09
N LEU A 92 6.34 -16.06 -16.67
CA LEU A 92 5.80 -16.62 -15.43
C LEU A 92 4.87 -17.78 -15.79
N GLN A 93 5.27 -19.00 -15.49
CA GLN A 93 4.50 -20.21 -15.79
C GLN A 93 3.61 -20.57 -14.60
N GLN A 94 2.28 -20.59 -14.78
CA GLN A 94 1.38 -21.14 -13.77
C GLN A 94 1.42 -22.69 -13.74
N PRO A 95 1.19 -23.31 -12.56
CA PRO A 95 0.96 -22.68 -11.26
C PRO A 95 2.24 -22.16 -10.60
N LEU A 96 2.16 -21.00 -9.92
CA LEU A 96 3.26 -20.46 -9.11
C LEU A 96 3.08 -20.95 -7.66
N ASN A 97 3.78 -21.99 -7.26
CA ASN A 97 3.55 -22.71 -5.99
C ASN A 97 4.70 -22.60 -4.98
N ARG A 98 5.83 -22.03 -5.36
CA ARG A 98 7.04 -21.97 -4.53
C ARG A 98 7.64 -20.58 -4.60
N ILE A 99 6.91 -19.65 -3.99
CA ILE A 99 7.28 -18.24 -4.02
C ILE A 99 8.22 -17.93 -2.86
N TYR A 100 9.32 -17.23 -3.15
CA TYR A 100 10.10 -16.51 -2.13
C TYR A 100 9.53 -15.11 -1.97
N LEU A 101 8.95 -14.82 -0.80
CA LEU A 101 8.31 -13.53 -0.49
C LEU A 101 9.18 -12.70 0.45
N ALA A 102 9.87 -11.69 -0.09
CA ALA A 102 10.63 -10.71 0.67
C ALA A 102 9.84 -9.42 0.93
N ALA A 103 8.84 -9.11 0.09
CA ALA A 103 7.97 -7.94 0.23
C ALA A 103 6.95 -8.11 1.36
N THR A 104 7.25 -7.57 2.54
CA THR A 104 6.42 -7.75 3.76
C THR A 104 4.96 -7.30 3.56
N ALA A 105 4.71 -6.23 2.80
CA ALA A 105 3.35 -5.71 2.57
C ALA A 105 2.48 -6.62 1.70
N VAL A 106 3.07 -7.62 1.04
CA VAL A 106 2.36 -8.51 0.10
C VAL A 106 1.79 -9.76 0.80
N MET A 107 2.34 -10.15 1.96
CA MET A 107 1.88 -11.36 2.68
C MET A 107 0.37 -11.33 2.97
N CYS A 108 -0.17 -10.18 3.38
CA CYS A 108 -1.60 -10.06 3.65
C CYS A 108 -2.48 -10.21 2.40
N LEU A 109 -1.95 -9.93 1.21
CA LEU A 109 -2.66 -10.12 -0.06
C LEU A 109 -2.84 -11.62 -0.35
N PHE A 110 -1.78 -12.41 -0.12
CA PHE A 110 -1.88 -13.87 -0.21
C PHE A 110 -2.77 -14.47 0.87
N ASP A 111 -2.67 -13.98 2.11
CA ASP A 111 -3.54 -14.43 3.21
C ASP A 111 -5.03 -14.15 2.92
N ALA A 112 -5.35 -12.93 2.48
CA ALA A 112 -6.72 -12.54 2.14
C ALA A 112 -7.30 -13.33 0.95
N LEU A 113 -6.45 -13.78 0.03
CA LEU A 113 -6.83 -14.62 -1.10
C LEU A 113 -6.86 -16.12 -0.74
N ASP A 114 -6.62 -16.49 0.53
CA ASP A 114 -6.48 -17.89 0.93
C ASP A 114 -5.48 -18.64 0.01
N SER A 115 -4.26 -18.07 -0.10
CA SER A 115 -3.21 -18.49 -1.04
C SER A 115 -1.83 -18.58 -0.40
N LEU A 116 -1.75 -18.68 0.94
CA LEU A 116 -0.47 -18.80 1.65
C LEU A 116 0.29 -20.08 1.30
N GLU A 117 -0.39 -21.12 0.84
CA GLU A 117 0.21 -22.38 0.37
C GLU A 117 1.14 -22.22 -0.83
N HIS A 118 1.00 -21.12 -1.58
CA HIS A 118 1.89 -20.80 -2.71
C HIS A 118 3.22 -20.19 -2.26
N ILE A 119 3.32 -19.76 -0.99
CA ILE A 119 4.54 -19.19 -0.42
C ILE A 119 5.34 -20.30 0.27
N GLY A 120 6.49 -20.64 -0.29
CA GLY A 120 7.41 -21.60 0.33
C GLY A 120 8.42 -20.95 1.27
N LEU A 121 8.83 -19.72 0.94
CA LEU A 121 9.93 -19.04 1.60
C LEU A 121 9.55 -17.58 1.94
N SER A 122 10.03 -17.10 3.10
CA SER A 122 9.78 -15.74 3.57
C SER A 122 11.08 -14.98 3.85
N GLY A 123 11.13 -13.70 3.47
CA GLY A 123 12.19 -12.76 3.83
C GLY A 123 12.09 -12.21 5.25
N THR A 124 10.99 -12.51 5.95
CA THR A 124 10.71 -12.08 7.33
C THR A 124 10.58 -13.30 8.22
N LYS A 125 11.14 -13.25 9.43
CA LYS A 125 11.05 -14.33 10.43
C LYS A 125 9.66 -14.41 11.05
N ALA A 126 9.31 -15.55 11.65
CA ALA A 126 8.02 -15.79 12.27
C ALA A 126 7.63 -14.74 13.33
N ASP A 127 8.58 -14.27 14.13
CA ASP A 127 8.37 -13.25 15.16
C ASP A 127 8.14 -11.84 14.60
N GLY A 128 8.47 -11.60 13.33
CA GLY A 128 8.20 -10.36 12.61
C GLY A 128 6.82 -10.30 11.96
N TRP A 129 6.04 -11.40 11.97
CA TRP A 129 4.71 -11.42 11.38
C TRP A 129 3.62 -11.14 12.41
N TYR A 130 2.76 -10.18 12.10
CA TYR A 130 1.52 -9.86 12.81
C TYR A 130 0.26 -10.37 12.10
N ILE A 131 0.44 -11.06 10.96
CA ILE A 131 -0.60 -11.79 10.23
C ILE A 131 -0.65 -13.21 10.83
N PRO A 132 -1.75 -13.59 11.54
CA PRO A 132 -1.77 -14.83 12.31
C PRO A 132 -1.52 -16.10 11.51
N ASN A 133 -2.13 -16.19 10.30
CA ASN A 133 -1.97 -17.36 9.44
C ASN A 133 -0.55 -17.48 8.87
N ALA A 134 0.08 -16.37 8.48
CA ALA A 134 1.47 -16.36 8.02
C ALA A 134 2.43 -16.77 9.13
N LYS A 135 2.22 -16.25 10.35
CA LYS A 135 3.00 -16.64 11.53
C LYS A 135 2.86 -18.14 11.83
N ALA A 136 1.63 -18.66 11.84
CA ALA A 136 1.36 -20.08 12.06
C ALA A 136 1.99 -20.97 10.97
N ALA A 137 1.94 -20.55 9.69
CA ALA A 137 2.58 -21.26 8.59
C ALA A 137 4.11 -21.31 8.73
N MET A 138 4.73 -20.28 9.28
CA MET A 138 6.16 -20.29 9.58
C MET A 138 6.49 -21.15 10.81
N GLU A 139 5.68 -21.08 11.86
CA GLU A 139 5.88 -21.86 13.10
C GLU A 139 5.71 -23.37 12.86
N ASN A 140 4.83 -23.78 11.95
CA ASN A 140 4.65 -25.18 11.58
C ASN A 140 5.59 -25.66 10.46
N GLY A 141 6.42 -24.77 9.90
CA GLY A 141 7.40 -25.10 8.86
C GLY A 141 6.85 -25.17 7.44
N SER A 142 5.60 -24.78 7.19
CA SER A 142 5.04 -24.69 5.84
C SER A 142 5.69 -23.55 5.03
N ILE A 143 6.08 -22.47 5.70
CA ILE A 143 6.87 -21.36 5.14
C ILE A 143 8.18 -21.29 5.91
N LEU A 144 9.32 -21.30 5.21
CA LEU A 144 10.64 -21.22 5.83
C LEU A 144 11.24 -19.82 5.69
N TYR A 145 12.06 -19.41 6.65
CA TYR A 145 12.83 -18.18 6.54
C TYR A 145 14.03 -18.37 5.62
N ALA A 146 14.13 -17.61 4.54
CA ALA A 146 15.19 -17.67 3.53
C ALA A 146 16.02 -16.38 3.42
N GLY A 147 16.23 -15.68 4.53
CA GLY A 147 17.02 -14.44 4.53
C GLY A 147 16.21 -13.21 4.12
N LYS A 148 16.76 -12.02 4.42
CA LYS A 148 16.13 -10.73 4.08
C LYS A 148 16.41 -10.36 2.62
N TYR A 149 15.64 -9.38 2.10
CA TYR A 149 15.79 -8.83 0.74
C TYR A 149 17.24 -8.52 0.33
N ASN A 150 18.10 -8.09 1.27
CA ASN A 150 19.50 -7.72 1.00
C ASN A 150 20.52 -8.82 1.32
N ALA A 151 20.07 -9.96 1.83
CA ALA A 151 20.91 -11.11 2.17
C ALA A 151 20.06 -12.40 2.14
N PRO A 152 19.51 -12.79 0.96
CA PRO A 152 18.76 -14.04 0.85
C PRO A 152 19.66 -15.27 0.91
N ASP A 153 19.11 -16.38 1.37
CA ASP A 153 19.73 -17.68 1.34
C ASP A 153 19.53 -18.33 -0.05
N TYR A 154 20.44 -18.04 -0.96
CA TYR A 154 20.38 -18.55 -2.35
C TYR A 154 20.38 -20.08 -2.43
N GLU A 155 21.06 -20.76 -1.51
CA GLU A 155 21.11 -22.23 -1.50
C GLU A 155 19.74 -22.80 -1.14
N LEU A 156 19.08 -22.24 -0.13
CA LEU A 156 17.75 -22.63 0.27
C LEU A 156 16.72 -22.31 -0.84
N ILE A 157 16.82 -21.14 -1.46
CA ILE A 157 15.93 -20.70 -2.56
C ILE A 157 16.06 -21.65 -3.76
N MET A 158 17.27 -22.00 -4.16
CA MET A 158 17.51 -22.98 -5.24
C MET A 158 17.02 -24.39 -4.86
N ALA A 159 17.29 -24.84 -3.63
CA ALA A 159 16.85 -26.15 -3.15
C ALA A 159 15.33 -26.31 -3.17
N HIS A 160 14.59 -25.21 -2.95
CA HIS A 160 13.12 -25.17 -3.04
C HIS A 160 12.60 -25.00 -4.46
N SER A 161 13.48 -24.81 -5.46
CA SER A 161 13.10 -24.57 -6.86
C SER A 161 12.05 -23.49 -7.00
N CYS A 162 12.32 -22.31 -6.46
CA CYS A 162 11.36 -21.20 -6.45
C CYS A 162 10.91 -20.80 -7.85
N ASP A 163 9.60 -20.60 -8.03
CA ASP A 163 8.98 -20.22 -9.30
C ASP A 163 8.99 -18.70 -9.50
N LEU A 164 9.05 -17.93 -8.39
CA LEU A 164 9.03 -16.48 -8.39
C LEU A 164 9.63 -15.95 -7.08
N ALA A 165 10.41 -14.88 -7.16
CA ALA A 165 10.77 -14.06 -6.01
C ALA A 165 9.94 -12.76 -6.07
N ILE A 166 9.25 -12.40 -4.96
CA ILE A 166 8.52 -11.15 -4.84
C ILE A 166 9.29 -10.24 -3.87
N GLU A 167 9.90 -9.22 -4.42
CA GLU A 167 10.72 -8.25 -3.71
C GLU A 167 9.97 -6.92 -3.51
N SER A 168 10.37 -6.15 -2.51
CA SER A 168 9.89 -4.76 -2.35
C SER A 168 10.85 -3.78 -3.04
N THR A 169 10.44 -2.50 -3.14
CA THR A 169 11.30 -1.43 -3.66
C THR A 169 12.62 -1.25 -2.90
N MET A 170 12.77 -1.87 -1.73
CA MET A 170 14.03 -1.89 -0.98
C MET A 170 15.15 -2.60 -1.73
N ILE A 171 14.82 -3.51 -2.65
CA ILE A 171 15.78 -4.24 -3.48
C ILE A 171 16.64 -3.30 -4.35
N TYR A 172 16.14 -2.10 -4.67
CA TYR A 172 16.90 -1.11 -5.43
C TYR A 172 18.11 -0.52 -4.69
N HIS A 173 18.21 -0.75 -3.37
CA HIS A 173 19.40 -0.41 -2.59
C HIS A 173 20.48 -1.50 -2.67
N THR A 174 20.14 -2.68 -3.18
CA THR A 174 21.02 -3.85 -3.34
C THR A 174 20.70 -4.55 -4.67
N PRO A 175 20.87 -3.87 -5.82
CA PRO A 175 20.47 -4.39 -7.14
C PRO A 175 21.18 -5.72 -7.49
N GLU A 176 22.37 -5.94 -6.96
CA GLU A 176 23.13 -7.19 -7.14
C GLU A 176 22.41 -8.42 -6.62
N VAL A 177 21.48 -8.27 -5.64
CA VAL A 177 20.67 -9.38 -5.14
C VAL A 177 19.63 -9.77 -6.19
N LYS A 178 18.95 -8.79 -6.80
CA LYS A 178 17.98 -9.03 -7.89
C LYS A 178 18.69 -9.72 -9.07
N GLU A 179 19.79 -9.15 -9.53
CA GLU A 179 20.61 -9.72 -10.64
C GLU A 179 20.98 -11.16 -10.34
N LYS A 180 21.44 -11.46 -9.13
CA LYS A 180 21.82 -12.81 -8.74
C LYS A 180 20.67 -13.81 -8.71
N LEU A 181 19.47 -13.40 -8.27
CA LEU A 181 18.28 -14.25 -8.33
C LEU A 181 17.91 -14.56 -9.79
N GLU A 182 17.96 -13.56 -10.67
CA GLU A 182 17.70 -13.73 -12.10
C GLU A 182 18.76 -14.60 -12.79
N ASP A 183 20.05 -14.45 -12.46
CA ASP A 183 21.18 -15.26 -12.97
C ASP A 183 21.04 -16.75 -12.62
N ILE A 184 20.47 -17.08 -11.46
CA ILE A 184 20.19 -18.46 -11.08
C ILE A 184 18.84 -18.98 -11.59
N GLY A 185 18.17 -18.18 -12.47
CA GLY A 185 16.97 -18.58 -13.19
C GLY A 185 15.66 -18.35 -12.43
N ILE A 186 15.67 -17.54 -11.37
CA ILE A 186 14.45 -17.21 -10.60
C ILE A 186 13.91 -15.87 -11.06
N PRO A 187 12.70 -15.82 -11.63
CA PRO A 187 12.02 -14.56 -11.97
C PRO A 187 11.87 -13.68 -10.73
N VAL A 188 12.09 -12.37 -10.87
CA VAL A 188 11.90 -11.41 -9.77
C VAL A 188 10.82 -10.40 -10.15
N LEU A 189 9.76 -10.31 -9.36
CA LEU A 189 8.74 -9.27 -9.42
C LEU A 189 8.99 -8.29 -8.28
N VAL A 190 9.19 -7.01 -8.60
CA VAL A 190 9.33 -5.96 -7.59
C VAL A 190 7.99 -5.29 -7.36
N ASP A 191 7.41 -5.51 -6.17
CA ASP A 191 6.16 -4.89 -5.77
C ASP A 191 6.32 -3.37 -5.62
N GLN A 192 5.55 -2.60 -6.41
CA GLN A 192 5.55 -1.14 -6.38
C GLN A 192 4.36 -0.56 -5.61
N SER A 193 3.59 -1.38 -4.90
CA SER A 193 2.39 -0.94 -4.16
C SER A 193 2.70 0.19 -3.18
N SER A 194 3.92 0.20 -2.62
CA SER A 194 4.39 1.26 -1.72
C SER A 194 4.51 2.63 -2.39
N ARG A 195 4.57 2.69 -3.72
CA ARG A 195 4.66 3.93 -4.51
C ARG A 195 3.30 4.43 -5.01
N GLU A 196 2.23 3.68 -4.76
CA GLU A 196 0.91 4.11 -5.16
C GLU A 196 0.53 5.43 -4.48
N PRO A 197 0.10 6.44 -5.28
CA PRO A 197 -0.22 7.75 -4.75
C PRO A 197 -1.52 7.74 -3.92
N HIS A 198 -2.44 6.82 -4.20
CA HIS A 198 -3.69 6.67 -3.48
C HIS A 198 -3.65 5.45 -2.54
N PRO A 199 -4.14 5.52 -1.28
CA PRO A 199 -4.13 4.37 -0.37
C PRO A 199 -4.80 3.12 -0.96
N LEU A 200 -5.96 3.27 -1.62
CA LEU A 200 -6.62 2.15 -2.29
C LEU A 200 -5.85 1.61 -3.49
N GLY A 201 -4.96 2.39 -4.12
CA GLY A 201 -4.07 1.87 -5.15
C GLY A 201 -3.19 0.74 -4.60
N ARG A 202 -2.70 0.88 -3.37
CA ARG A 202 -1.94 -0.18 -2.68
C ARG A 202 -2.77 -1.44 -2.48
N THR A 203 -4.01 -1.30 -2.04
CA THR A 203 -4.94 -2.43 -1.88
C THR A 203 -5.29 -3.06 -3.24
N GLU A 204 -5.37 -2.27 -4.30
CA GLU A 204 -5.76 -2.74 -5.63
C GLU A 204 -4.72 -3.69 -6.26
N TRP A 205 -3.49 -3.73 -5.76
CA TRP A 205 -2.49 -4.74 -6.13
C TRP A 205 -2.96 -6.18 -5.84
N ILE A 206 -3.96 -6.36 -4.98
CA ILE A 206 -4.61 -7.67 -4.78
C ILE A 206 -5.14 -8.25 -6.09
N LYS A 207 -5.54 -7.41 -7.06
CA LYS A 207 -6.00 -7.87 -8.38
C LYS A 207 -4.88 -8.52 -9.18
N LEU A 208 -3.65 -7.96 -9.10
CA LEU A 208 -2.47 -8.58 -9.73
C LEU A 208 -2.16 -9.94 -9.10
N TYR A 209 -2.14 -10.02 -7.77
CA TYR A 209 -1.89 -11.28 -7.08
C TYR A 209 -3.03 -12.28 -7.27
N GLY A 210 -4.28 -11.81 -7.37
CA GLY A 210 -5.43 -12.63 -7.75
C GLY A 210 -5.26 -13.25 -9.14
N LEU A 211 -4.78 -12.50 -10.12
CA LEU A 211 -4.45 -13.02 -11.45
C LEU A 211 -3.35 -14.07 -11.39
N LEU A 212 -2.24 -13.79 -10.67
CA LEU A 212 -1.13 -14.75 -10.53
C LEU A 212 -1.58 -16.07 -9.91
N MET A 213 -2.53 -16.03 -8.98
CA MET A 213 -3.06 -17.20 -8.24
C MET A 213 -4.36 -17.77 -8.83
N GLY A 214 -4.88 -17.22 -9.93
CA GLY A 214 -6.15 -17.65 -10.52
C GLY A 214 -7.38 -17.34 -9.66
N LYS A 215 -7.30 -16.30 -8.80
CA LYS A 215 -8.35 -15.86 -7.85
C LYS A 215 -8.83 -14.43 -8.11
N GLU A 216 -9.00 -14.04 -9.38
CA GLU A 216 -9.36 -12.68 -9.78
C GLU A 216 -10.74 -12.24 -9.25
N ALA A 217 -11.71 -13.14 -9.21
CA ALA A 217 -13.05 -12.82 -8.72
C ALA A 217 -13.04 -12.49 -7.22
N GLU A 218 -12.29 -13.26 -6.43
CA GLU A 218 -12.08 -13.04 -5.00
C GLU A 218 -11.33 -11.74 -4.75
N ALA A 219 -10.27 -11.50 -5.51
CA ALA A 219 -9.47 -10.28 -5.44
C ALA A 219 -10.31 -9.03 -5.71
N LYS A 220 -11.14 -9.08 -6.76
CA LYS A 220 -12.08 -7.99 -7.08
C LYS A 220 -13.06 -7.75 -5.95
N LYS A 221 -13.67 -8.80 -5.40
CA LYS A 221 -14.62 -8.69 -4.29
C LYS A 221 -13.99 -8.06 -3.05
N LEU A 222 -12.77 -8.47 -2.68
CA LEU A 222 -12.05 -7.94 -1.54
C LEU A 222 -11.69 -6.47 -1.75
N PHE A 223 -11.25 -6.10 -2.95
CA PHE A 223 -10.98 -4.71 -3.29
C PHE A 223 -12.24 -3.85 -3.23
N ASP A 224 -13.34 -4.30 -3.86
CA ASP A 224 -14.62 -3.57 -3.89
C ASP A 224 -15.15 -3.32 -2.47
N GLN A 225 -14.97 -4.26 -1.54
CA GLN A 225 -15.32 -4.09 -0.14
C GLN A 225 -14.53 -2.93 0.49
N GLN A 226 -13.22 -2.85 0.25
CA GLN A 226 -12.39 -1.78 0.79
C GLN A 226 -12.73 -0.41 0.18
N ALA A 227 -13.00 -0.37 -1.12
CA ALA A 227 -13.45 0.84 -1.80
C ALA A 227 -14.80 1.34 -1.27
N GLY A 228 -15.68 0.41 -0.89
CA GLY A 228 -17.00 0.70 -0.30
C GLY A 228 -16.91 1.55 0.96
N TYR A 229 -15.94 1.33 1.85
CA TYR A 229 -15.75 2.16 3.04
C TYR A 229 -15.51 3.63 2.70
N ILE A 230 -14.68 3.88 1.68
CA ILE A 230 -14.36 5.27 1.27
C ILE A 230 -15.57 5.92 0.60
N GLN A 231 -16.34 5.18 -0.20
CA GLN A 231 -17.56 5.71 -0.82
C GLN A 231 -18.60 6.17 0.22
N GLU A 232 -18.71 5.45 1.35
CA GLU A 232 -19.59 5.87 2.44
C GLU A 232 -19.07 7.14 3.13
N ILE A 233 -17.79 7.20 3.45
CA ILE A 233 -17.15 8.34 4.11
C ILE A 233 -17.21 9.59 3.23
N SER A 234 -17.05 9.45 1.91
CA SER A 234 -17.09 10.59 0.96
C SER A 234 -18.41 11.33 0.91
N LYS A 235 -19.47 10.77 1.47
CA LYS A 235 -20.79 11.44 1.63
C LYS A 235 -20.80 12.44 2.78
N SER A 236 -19.82 12.38 3.67
CA SER A 236 -19.69 13.23 4.85
C SER A 236 -18.81 14.45 4.55
N GLU A 237 -19.08 15.57 5.22
CA GLU A 237 -18.22 16.74 5.15
C GLU A 237 -16.91 16.51 5.94
N ASN A 238 -15.86 17.26 5.58
CA ASN A 238 -14.63 17.27 6.38
C ASN A 238 -14.93 17.79 7.79
N THR A 239 -14.43 17.11 8.80
CA THR A 239 -14.69 17.40 10.21
C THR A 239 -14.03 18.70 10.70
N GLY A 240 -13.10 19.26 9.94
CA GLY A 240 -12.22 20.36 10.36
C GLY A 240 -11.19 19.99 11.42
N LYS A 241 -11.24 18.77 11.98
CA LYS A 241 -10.35 18.32 13.05
C LYS A 241 -8.95 18.03 12.54
N THR A 242 -7.95 18.42 13.31
CA THR A 242 -6.53 18.24 12.98
C THR A 242 -5.95 17.01 13.67
N VAL A 243 -5.10 16.27 12.94
CA VAL A 243 -4.49 15.01 13.39
C VAL A 243 -2.97 15.10 13.26
N ALA A 244 -2.25 14.77 14.34
CA ALA A 244 -0.81 14.53 14.34
C ALA A 244 -0.56 13.02 14.33
N PHE A 245 0.16 12.51 13.31
CA PHE A 245 0.59 11.11 13.22
C PHE A 245 2.10 11.04 13.30
N PHE A 246 2.65 10.41 14.33
CA PHE A 246 4.09 10.35 14.59
C PHE A 246 4.48 9.21 15.54
N TYR A 247 5.77 8.99 15.69
CA TYR A 247 6.36 8.25 16.81
C TYR A 247 7.58 9.00 17.36
N ILE A 248 7.99 8.69 18.58
CA ILE A 248 9.24 9.20 19.17
C ILE A 248 10.31 8.13 18.99
N SER A 249 11.39 8.49 18.28
CA SER A 249 12.51 7.57 18.07
C SER A 249 13.33 7.37 19.35
N SER A 250 14.11 6.30 19.39
CA SER A 250 15.09 6.03 20.48
C SER A 250 16.10 7.17 20.70
N SER A 251 16.32 8.01 19.67
CA SER A 251 17.16 9.20 19.75
C SER A 251 16.41 10.45 20.23
N GLY A 252 15.10 10.36 20.54
CA GLY A 252 14.31 11.45 21.10
C GLY A 252 13.64 12.37 20.06
N TYR A 253 13.79 12.10 18.75
CA TYR A 253 13.13 12.86 17.70
C TYR A 253 11.67 12.46 17.53
N ALA A 254 10.79 13.43 17.24
CA ALA A 254 9.46 13.13 16.74
C ALA A 254 9.55 12.83 15.23
N VAL A 255 9.23 11.62 14.83
CA VAL A 255 9.28 11.20 13.43
C VAL A 255 7.88 11.27 12.84
N ALA A 256 7.65 12.32 12.04
CA ALA A 256 6.37 12.59 11.40
C ALA A 256 6.36 12.13 9.93
N ARG A 257 5.17 11.90 9.37
CA ARG A 257 5.00 11.58 7.95
C ARG A 257 5.08 12.84 7.09
N LYS A 258 5.66 12.74 5.89
CA LYS A 258 5.58 13.79 4.90
C LYS A 258 4.15 13.96 4.40
N SER A 259 3.82 15.13 3.85
CA SER A 259 2.46 15.45 3.36
C SER A 259 2.00 14.55 2.21
N GLY A 260 2.91 14.01 1.40
CA GLY A 260 2.61 13.06 0.31
C GLY A 260 2.45 11.60 0.74
N ASP A 261 2.74 11.25 2.01
CA ASP A 261 2.66 9.86 2.48
C ASP A 261 1.20 9.36 2.49
N TYR A 262 1.01 8.07 2.20
CA TYR A 262 -0.31 7.47 2.12
C TYR A 262 -1.11 7.54 3.44
N VAL A 263 -0.45 7.53 4.61
CA VAL A 263 -1.11 7.69 5.91
C VAL A 263 -1.74 9.08 6.03
N THR A 264 -1.08 10.12 5.51
CA THR A 264 -1.63 11.48 5.51
C THR A 264 -2.83 11.60 4.58
N LYS A 265 -2.80 10.88 3.45
CA LYS A 265 -3.94 10.77 2.53
C LYS A 265 -5.09 9.97 3.17
N MET A 266 -4.81 8.94 3.96
CA MET A 266 -5.83 8.21 4.74
C MET A 266 -6.54 9.15 5.72
N ILE A 267 -5.81 10.02 6.43
CA ILE A 267 -6.38 11.01 7.34
C ILE A 267 -7.30 11.98 6.57
N ALA A 268 -6.87 12.45 5.40
CA ALA A 268 -7.67 13.34 4.57
C ALA A 268 -8.94 12.65 4.04
N LEU A 269 -8.84 11.41 3.56
CA LEU A 269 -9.98 10.60 3.11
C LEU A 269 -10.96 10.28 4.24
N ALA A 270 -10.47 10.19 5.48
CA ALA A 270 -11.29 10.03 6.67
C ALA A 270 -12.01 11.32 7.11
N GLY A 271 -11.80 12.45 6.42
CA GLY A 271 -12.38 13.74 6.74
C GLY A 271 -11.64 14.51 7.83
N GLY A 272 -10.37 14.17 8.12
CA GLY A 272 -9.48 14.92 8.99
C GLY A 272 -8.48 15.78 8.23
N ASN A 273 -7.74 16.61 8.96
CA ASN A 273 -6.67 17.44 8.41
C ASN A 273 -5.34 17.04 9.08
N TYR A 274 -4.39 16.56 8.29
CA TYR A 274 -3.05 16.30 8.82
C TYR A 274 -2.35 17.61 9.22
N ILE A 275 -1.78 17.67 10.42
CA ILE A 275 -1.24 18.93 10.96
C ILE A 275 -0.05 19.48 10.16
N PHE A 276 0.76 18.61 9.53
CA PHE A 276 1.95 18.98 8.77
C PHE A 276 1.68 19.00 7.26
N GLN A 277 0.85 19.90 6.78
CA GLN A 277 0.42 19.96 5.38
C GLN A 277 1.56 20.25 4.38
N ASN A 278 2.63 20.90 4.83
CA ASN A 278 3.76 21.33 3.98
C ASN A 278 5.07 20.61 4.34
N LEU A 279 5.00 19.46 5.01
CA LEU A 279 6.19 18.70 5.37
C LEU A 279 6.63 17.79 4.22
N GLY A 280 7.66 18.21 3.48
CA GLY A 280 8.20 17.48 2.33
C GLY A 280 7.40 17.70 1.05
N ASP A 281 7.70 16.89 0.04
CA ASP A 281 7.04 16.95 -1.26
C ASP A 281 5.69 16.21 -1.21
N PRO A 282 4.55 16.83 -1.55
CA PRO A 282 3.25 16.19 -1.57
C PRO A 282 3.12 15.05 -2.59
N GLU A 283 3.91 15.07 -3.66
CA GLU A 283 3.92 14.01 -4.69
C GLU A 283 4.81 12.82 -4.29
N ASN A 284 5.63 12.96 -3.26
CA ASN A 284 6.46 11.88 -2.76
C ASN A 284 5.66 10.99 -1.78
N ALA A 285 5.16 9.85 -2.27
CA ALA A 285 4.37 8.89 -1.50
C ALA A 285 5.14 8.20 -0.36
N MET A 286 6.47 8.33 -0.34
CA MET A 286 7.31 7.66 0.66
C MET A 286 8.02 8.69 1.50
N SER A 287 7.87 8.65 2.77
CA SER A 287 8.86 8.86 3.82
C SER A 287 8.40 9.65 5.04
N THR A 288 9.26 9.62 6.02
CA THR A 288 9.15 10.32 7.28
C THR A 288 10.22 11.40 7.37
N VAL A 289 10.02 12.35 8.29
CA VAL A 289 10.98 13.39 8.65
C VAL A 289 11.18 13.36 10.16
N PRO A 290 12.41 13.20 10.66
CA PRO A 290 12.70 13.43 12.08
C PRO A 290 12.68 14.95 12.36
N LEU A 291 11.96 15.33 13.41
CA LEU A 291 11.83 16.71 13.89
C LEU A 291 12.36 16.78 15.33
N GLU A 292 13.13 17.81 15.64
CA GLU A 292 13.44 18.14 17.03
C GLU A 292 12.15 18.38 17.82
N MET A 293 12.10 17.96 19.08
CA MET A 293 10.88 18.00 19.87
C MET A 293 10.30 19.40 20.04
N GLU A 294 11.13 20.41 20.13
CA GLU A 294 10.70 21.82 20.20
C GLU A 294 10.03 22.27 18.90
N GLN A 295 10.60 21.88 17.76
CA GLN A 295 10.02 22.16 16.44
C GLN A 295 8.69 21.43 16.26
N PHE A 296 8.64 20.16 16.63
CA PHE A 296 7.44 19.34 16.60
C PHE A 296 6.35 19.94 17.49
N TYR A 297 6.70 20.30 18.74
CA TYR A 297 5.80 20.94 19.68
C TYR A 297 5.20 22.23 19.12
N ALA A 298 6.05 23.11 18.58
CA ALA A 298 5.58 24.37 18.03
C ALA A 298 4.53 24.21 16.91
N GLN A 299 4.59 23.12 16.14
CA GLN A 299 3.70 22.87 15.02
C GLN A 299 2.50 22.00 15.38
N ALA A 300 2.64 21.05 16.30
CA ALA A 300 1.65 19.99 16.54
C ALA A 300 0.90 20.10 17.88
N LYS A 301 1.32 20.98 18.82
CA LYS A 301 0.72 21.07 20.16
C LYS A 301 -0.78 21.35 20.17
N ASP A 302 -1.29 22.02 19.13
CA ASP A 302 -2.69 22.41 19.01
C ASP A 302 -3.52 21.42 18.18
N ALA A 303 -2.95 20.27 17.75
CA ALA A 303 -3.68 19.21 17.08
C ALA A 303 -4.83 18.69 17.95
N ASP A 304 -6.00 18.46 17.33
CA ASP A 304 -7.19 17.94 18.02
C ASP A 304 -7.02 16.49 18.44
N TYR A 305 -6.31 15.70 17.63
CA TYR A 305 -6.05 14.28 17.83
C TYR A 305 -4.57 13.96 17.62
N ILE A 306 -4.10 12.99 18.38
CA ILE A 306 -2.82 12.30 18.15
C ILE A 306 -3.13 10.86 17.77
N ILE A 307 -2.48 10.37 16.72
CA ILE A 307 -2.31 8.94 16.42
C ILE A 307 -0.82 8.62 16.58
N TYR A 308 -0.47 7.93 17.65
CA TYR A 308 0.90 7.48 17.88
C TYR A 308 1.16 6.19 17.12
N ASN A 309 2.19 6.17 16.29
CA ASN A 309 2.60 4.99 15.56
C ASN A 309 3.41 4.05 16.44
N SER A 310 2.78 3.01 16.98
CA SER A 310 3.42 2.01 17.85
C SER A 310 4.07 0.83 17.11
N THR A 311 4.09 0.86 15.77
CA THR A 311 4.67 -0.23 14.96
C THR A 311 6.20 -0.21 14.93
N ILE A 312 6.85 0.91 15.24
CA ILE A 312 8.31 1.12 15.10
C ILE A 312 9.04 0.96 16.45
N GLU A 313 8.71 1.81 17.44
CA GLU A 313 9.41 1.87 18.73
C GLU A 313 8.66 1.15 19.86
N GLY A 314 7.77 0.26 19.47
CA GLY A 314 6.99 -0.57 20.41
C GLY A 314 5.69 0.08 20.87
N GLU A 315 4.90 -0.75 21.51
CA GLU A 315 3.57 -0.42 22.02
C GLU A 315 3.63 0.54 23.21
N ILE A 316 2.67 1.45 23.26
CA ILE A 316 2.43 2.33 24.40
C ILE A 316 1.08 1.96 24.99
N SER A 317 1.04 1.69 26.31
CA SER A 317 -0.15 1.19 26.99
C SER A 317 -0.93 2.29 27.74
N SER A 318 -0.35 3.49 27.93
CA SER A 318 -0.99 4.56 28.70
C SER A 318 -0.48 5.95 28.26
N LEU A 319 -1.25 7.00 28.60
CA LEU A 319 -0.82 8.39 28.43
C LEU A 319 0.47 8.69 29.23
N GLU A 320 0.63 8.11 30.39
CA GLU A 320 1.83 8.28 31.19
C GLU A 320 3.06 7.74 30.46
N SER A 321 2.97 6.55 29.85
CA SER A 321 4.04 5.95 29.06
C SER A 321 4.39 6.81 27.84
N LEU A 322 3.41 7.47 27.22
CA LEU A 322 3.65 8.41 26.14
C LEU A 322 4.40 9.66 26.63
N ILE A 323 3.96 10.25 27.77
CA ILE A 323 4.57 11.43 28.35
C ILE A 323 6.01 11.14 28.82
N GLN A 324 6.29 9.91 29.29
CA GLN A 324 7.65 9.49 29.65
C GLN A 324 8.62 9.49 28.47
N LYS A 325 8.14 9.30 27.23
CA LYS A 325 8.99 9.42 26.04
C LYS A 325 9.48 10.86 25.82
N ASN A 326 8.65 11.86 26.08
CA ASN A 326 9.03 13.27 26.14
C ASN A 326 8.01 14.10 26.91
N GLY A 327 8.48 14.80 27.94
CA GLY A 327 7.66 15.58 28.87
C GLY A 327 6.87 16.74 28.23
N LEU A 328 7.25 17.23 27.03
CA LEU A 328 6.50 18.27 26.32
C LEU A 328 5.12 17.76 25.87
N LEU A 329 4.96 16.45 25.67
CA LEU A 329 3.70 15.86 25.21
C LEU A 329 2.52 16.11 26.16
N LYS A 330 2.76 16.29 27.46
CA LYS A 330 1.70 16.62 28.44
C LYS A 330 0.95 17.92 28.12
N ASP A 331 1.59 18.86 27.42
CA ASP A 331 1.04 20.17 27.10
C ASP A 331 0.29 20.21 25.76
N PHE A 332 0.23 19.07 25.04
CA PHE A 332 -0.55 18.95 23.79
C PHE A 332 -2.05 19.00 24.06
N LYS A 333 -2.78 19.71 23.21
CA LYS A 333 -4.25 19.80 23.25
C LYS A 333 -4.92 18.41 23.26
N ALA A 334 -4.45 17.51 22.38
CA ALA A 334 -4.98 16.16 22.29
C ALA A 334 -4.78 15.37 23.59
N VAL A 335 -3.62 15.49 24.25
CA VAL A 335 -3.33 14.82 25.53
C VAL A 335 -4.23 15.33 26.63
N ARG A 336 -4.37 16.67 26.75
CA ARG A 336 -5.25 17.28 27.76
C ARG A 336 -6.73 16.92 27.58
N ASN A 337 -7.14 16.68 26.33
CA ASN A 337 -8.54 16.33 26.00
C ASN A 337 -8.77 14.82 25.94
N GLY A 338 -7.73 13.98 26.16
CA GLY A 338 -7.82 12.54 26.05
C GLY A 338 -8.06 12.00 24.65
N ASN A 339 -7.67 12.76 23.62
CA ASN A 339 -7.80 12.40 22.20
C ASN A 339 -6.48 11.83 21.65
N VAL A 340 -5.92 10.87 22.36
CA VAL A 340 -4.67 10.20 21.98
C VAL A 340 -4.97 8.74 21.66
N TRP A 341 -4.63 8.36 20.45
CA TRP A 341 -4.80 7.02 19.92
C TRP A 341 -3.45 6.43 19.53
N CYS A 342 -3.35 5.12 19.57
CA CYS A 342 -2.21 4.35 19.08
C CYS A 342 -2.64 3.42 17.97
N THR A 343 -1.70 3.12 17.07
CA THR A 343 -1.91 2.10 16.06
C THR A 343 -1.70 0.70 16.65
N GLU A 344 -2.45 -0.28 16.15
CA GLU A 344 -2.11 -1.69 16.32
C GLU A 344 -0.80 -2.02 15.60
N LYS A 345 -0.12 -3.09 16.02
CA LYS A 345 1.19 -3.49 15.49
C LYS A 345 1.17 -3.92 14.02
N ASN A 346 0.04 -4.47 13.57
CA ASN A 346 -0.13 -4.99 12.23
C ASN A 346 -0.42 -3.90 11.17
N LEU A 347 -0.56 -2.62 11.56
CA LEU A 347 -0.99 -1.54 10.66
C LEU A 347 -0.30 -1.56 9.28
N PHE A 348 1.03 -1.77 9.25
CA PHE A 348 1.81 -1.77 8.00
C PHE A 348 1.89 -3.14 7.31
N GLN A 349 1.28 -4.17 7.90
CA GLN A 349 1.20 -5.50 7.31
C GLN A 349 -0.19 -5.85 6.78
N GLU A 350 -1.14 -4.90 6.83
CA GLU A 350 -2.55 -5.09 6.46
C GLU A 350 -2.96 -4.18 5.29
N THR A 351 -2.18 -4.21 4.21
CA THR A 351 -2.45 -3.43 2.98
C THR A 351 -3.84 -3.76 2.40
N THR A 352 -4.36 -4.95 2.66
CA THR A 352 -5.72 -5.37 2.28
C THR A 352 -6.83 -4.65 3.02
N GLN A 353 -6.53 -3.95 4.12
CA GLN A 353 -7.52 -3.35 5.02
C GLN A 353 -7.47 -1.82 5.06
N LEU A 354 -6.85 -1.17 4.08
CA LEU A 354 -6.67 0.30 4.10
C LEU A 354 -8.00 1.07 4.07
N GLY A 355 -9.03 0.54 3.39
CA GLY A 355 -10.38 1.12 3.44
C GLY A 355 -10.98 1.08 4.86
N LEU A 356 -10.84 -0.05 5.56
CA LEU A 356 -11.27 -0.20 6.95
C LEU A 356 -10.45 0.69 7.89
N MET A 357 -9.13 0.84 7.68
CA MET A 357 -8.30 1.76 8.46
C MET A 357 -8.76 3.21 8.31
N ILE A 358 -9.12 3.63 7.09
CA ILE A 358 -9.68 4.96 6.84
C ILE A 358 -11.03 5.11 7.57
N SER A 359 -11.86 4.08 7.58
CA SER A 359 -13.11 4.05 8.34
C SER A 359 -12.86 4.18 9.85
N ASP A 360 -11.84 3.50 10.38
CA ASP A 360 -11.48 3.63 11.80
C ASP A 360 -11.05 5.06 12.14
N ILE A 361 -10.24 5.70 11.28
CA ILE A 361 -9.86 7.11 11.48
C ILE A 361 -11.10 8.02 11.40
N HIS A 362 -12.01 7.78 10.46
CA HIS A 362 -13.27 8.55 10.36
C HIS A 362 -14.11 8.43 11.64
N ARG A 363 -14.30 7.22 12.14
CA ARG A 363 -15.03 6.95 13.38
C ARG A 363 -14.35 7.60 14.59
N MET A 364 -13.02 7.51 14.69
CA MET A 364 -12.24 8.23 15.71
C MET A 364 -12.54 9.73 15.70
N LEU A 365 -12.72 10.32 14.52
CA LEU A 365 -12.97 11.76 14.38
C LEU A 365 -14.43 12.14 14.62
N THR A 366 -15.40 11.24 14.43
CA THR A 366 -16.83 11.56 14.39
C THR A 366 -17.65 10.97 15.51
N GLU A 367 -17.22 9.87 16.12
CA GLU A 367 -17.95 9.16 17.17
C GLU A 367 -17.31 9.40 18.55
N ASP A 368 -18.15 9.65 19.56
CA ASP A 368 -17.70 9.80 20.94
C ASP A 368 -17.69 8.47 21.69
N GLY A 369 -16.90 8.42 22.78
CA GLY A 369 -16.88 7.28 23.70
C GLY A 369 -16.16 6.03 23.21
N LEU A 370 -15.55 6.06 22.03
CA LEU A 370 -14.77 4.95 21.52
C LEU A 370 -13.44 4.82 22.28
N THR A 371 -13.07 3.59 22.62
CA THR A 371 -11.77 3.26 23.23
C THR A 371 -10.94 2.33 22.35
N LYS A 372 -11.58 1.54 21.47
CA LYS A 372 -10.92 0.60 20.57
C LYS A 372 -11.65 0.50 19.25
N LEU A 373 -10.89 0.43 18.16
CA LEU A 373 -11.27 0.20 16.78
C LEU A 373 -10.47 -0.99 16.24
N ASN A 374 -10.59 -1.31 14.96
CA ASN A 374 -9.87 -2.45 14.39
C ASN A 374 -8.35 -2.25 14.41
N PHE A 375 -7.89 -1.04 14.06
CA PHE A 375 -6.47 -0.69 13.91
C PHE A 375 -6.00 0.42 14.84
N LEU A 376 -6.88 0.93 15.68
CA LEU A 376 -6.58 2.01 16.61
C LEU A 376 -7.12 1.70 18.00
N TYR A 377 -6.36 2.05 19.04
CA TYR A 377 -6.82 2.03 20.43
C TYR A 377 -6.49 3.34 21.11
N ARG A 378 -7.39 3.81 21.99
CA ARG A 378 -7.25 5.05 22.73
C ARG A 378 -6.38 4.83 23.97
N LEU A 379 -5.47 5.77 24.24
CA LEU A 379 -4.71 5.77 25.50
C LEU A 379 -5.51 6.41 26.62
N GLU A 380 -5.46 5.78 27.78
CA GLU A 380 -6.04 6.26 29.03
C GLU A 380 -4.94 6.55 30.07
#